data_2628dffa554390deb19e328adea008a9
#
_entry.id   2628dffa554390deb19e328adea008a9
#
_cell.length_a   1.000
_cell.length_b   1.000
_cell.length_c   1.000
_cell.angle_alpha   90.00
_cell.angle_beta   90.00
_cell.angle_gamma   90.00
#
_symmetry.space_group_name_H-M   'P 1'
#
loop_
_entity.id
_entity.type
_entity.pdbx_description
1 polymer ?
#
loop_
_entity_poly.entity_id
_entity_poly.type
_entity_poly.pdbx_seq_one_letter_code
_entity_poly.pdbx_strand_id
1 'polypeptide(L)'
;MFLIFDTETTGLPKKWSAPLTDFDNWPRAIQVAWQVHDEKGICVSNQSYIIHPKGFTIPYDSEKIHGISTQLAKKIGVEVEFVLEKFKDDLSKSKFICGHNLNFDEKILGSEYLRIDGKNPLQDFPKIDTCTEETAQICMLKGGRGRRFKLPTLIELYSHLFNQKFES
;
A
#
# COMPACT_ATOMS: atom_id res chain seq x y z
N MET A 1 11.39 3.07 14.81
CA MET A 1 10.14 2.34 14.55
C MET A 1 9.99 2.16 13.05
N PHE A 2 9.23 1.16 12.63
CA PHE A 2 8.91 0.79 11.25
C PHE A 2 7.41 0.94 11.04
N LEU A 3 6.99 1.65 10.01
CA LEU A 3 5.59 1.75 9.60
C LEU A 3 5.39 0.84 8.39
N ILE A 4 4.63 -0.23 8.57
CA ILE A 4 4.31 -1.20 7.52
C ILE A 4 2.90 -0.87 7.04
N PHE A 5 2.67 -0.70 5.74
CA PHE A 5 1.36 -0.34 5.21
C PHE A 5 1.06 -0.96 3.86
N ASP A 6 -0.22 -1.00 3.56
CA ASP A 6 -0.79 -1.51 2.32
C ASP A 6 -2.07 -0.72 1.98
N THR A 7 -2.43 -0.64 0.70
CA THR A 7 -3.59 0.11 0.23
C THR A 7 -4.47 -0.70 -0.72
N GLU A 8 -5.80 -0.62 -0.54
CA GLU A 8 -6.74 -1.03 -1.57
C GLU A 8 -7.21 0.19 -2.38
N THR A 9 -7.43 0.00 -3.68
CA THR A 9 -7.62 1.11 -4.61
C THR A 9 -8.73 0.87 -5.64
N THR A 10 -9.12 1.93 -6.35
CA THR A 10 -10.06 1.83 -7.49
C THR A 10 -9.45 1.17 -8.73
N GLY A 11 -8.22 0.67 -8.67
CA GLY A 11 -7.54 0.00 -9.78
C GLY A 11 -6.06 0.34 -9.87
N LEU A 12 -5.51 0.27 -11.08
CA LEU A 12 -4.10 0.56 -11.36
C LEU A 12 -3.96 1.91 -12.08
N PRO A 13 -2.79 2.57 -12.00
CA PRO A 13 -2.53 3.79 -12.75
C PRO A 13 -2.53 3.52 -14.26
N LYS A 14 -3.02 4.47 -15.06
CA LYS A 14 -2.98 4.38 -16.51
C LYS A 14 -1.54 4.37 -17.04
N LYS A 15 -0.65 5.12 -16.39
CA LYS A 15 0.77 5.21 -16.71
C LYS A 15 1.60 5.32 -15.43
N TRP A 16 2.49 4.36 -15.21
CA TRP A 16 3.33 4.24 -14.01
C TRP A 16 4.35 5.38 -13.83
N SER A 17 4.75 6.02 -14.94
CA SER A 17 5.71 7.13 -14.93
C SER A 17 5.06 8.51 -14.88
N ALA A 18 3.73 8.60 -14.72
CA ALA A 18 3.04 9.88 -14.59
C ALA A 18 3.42 10.56 -13.27
N PRO A 19 3.47 11.91 -13.23
CA PRO A 19 3.66 12.63 -11.97
C PRO A 19 2.50 12.37 -11.03
N LEU A 20 2.74 12.39 -9.72
CA LEU A 20 1.72 12.14 -8.69
C LEU A 20 0.60 13.20 -8.68
N THR A 21 0.84 14.33 -9.31
CA THR A 21 -0.14 15.42 -9.53
C THR A 21 -1.06 15.18 -10.73
N ASP A 22 -0.81 14.13 -11.52
CA ASP A 22 -1.75 13.69 -12.57
C ASP A 22 -2.88 12.87 -11.93
N PHE A 23 -3.85 13.57 -11.37
CA PHE A 23 -4.93 12.99 -10.59
C PHE A 23 -5.90 12.12 -11.40
N ASP A 24 -5.95 12.27 -12.69
CA ASP A 24 -6.75 11.43 -13.59
C ASP A 24 -6.03 10.10 -13.92
N ASN A 25 -4.74 10.05 -13.71
CA ASN A 25 -3.90 8.87 -13.91
C ASN A 25 -3.91 7.94 -12.69
N TRP A 26 -3.81 8.52 -11.49
CA TRP A 26 -3.66 7.75 -10.25
C TRP A 26 -5.01 7.34 -9.67
N PRO A 27 -5.22 6.03 -9.36
CA PRO A 27 -6.45 5.57 -8.74
C PRO A 27 -6.63 6.17 -7.34
N ARG A 28 -7.85 6.11 -6.85
CA ARG A 28 -8.19 6.57 -5.50
C ARG A 28 -7.93 5.46 -4.49
N ALA A 29 -7.44 5.81 -3.31
CA ALA A 29 -7.38 4.90 -2.18
C ALA A 29 -8.79 4.58 -1.67
N ILE A 30 -9.04 3.30 -1.37
CA ILE A 30 -10.31 2.78 -0.84
C ILE A 30 -10.15 2.29 0.59
N GLN A 31 -9.00 1.71 0.89
CA GLN A 31 -8.61 1.32 2.23
C GLN A 31 -7.13 1.64 2.43
N VAL A 32 -6.79 2.04 3.64
CA VAL A 32 -5.40 2.14 4.08
C VAL A 32 -5.29 1.38 5.39
N ALA A 33 -4.40 0.39 5.42
CA ALA A 33 -4.07 -0.36 6.62
C ALA A 33 -2.59 -0.19 6.94
N TRP A 34 -2.27 0.00 8.23
CA TRP A 34 -0.87 0.09 8.65
C TRP A 34 -0.66 -0.38 10.08
N GLN A 35 0.56 -0.81 10.32
CA GLN A 35 1.07 -1.12 11.64
C GLN A 35 2.36 -0.37 11.89
N VAL A 36 2.57 0.08 13.12
CA VAL A 36 3.86 0.61 13.58
C VAL A 36 4.47 -0.38 14.54
N HIS A 37 5.70 -0.76 14.26
CA HIS A 37 6.48 -1.67 15.09
C HIS A 37 7.71 -0.96 15.66
N ASP A 38 8.05 -1.28 16.90
CA ASP A 38 9.29 -0.81 17.53
C ASP A 38 10.52 -1.59 17.02
N GLU A 39 11.69 -1.26 17.55
CA GLU A 39 12.96 -1.91 17.17
C GLU A 39 13.05 -3.38 17.63
N LYS A 40 12.15 -3.83 18.49
CA LYS A 40 12.02 -5.24 18.94
C LYS A 40 10.96 -6.00 18.16
N GLY A 41 10.30 -5.35 17.18
CA GLY A 41 9.22 -5.95 16.40
C GLY A 41 7.88 -5.98 17.13
N ILE A 42 7.73 -5.25 18.23
CA ILE A 42 6.45 -5.17 18.97
C ILE A 42 5.55 -4.16 18.26
N CYS A 43 4.31 -4.58 17.92
CA CYS A 43 3.31 -3.70 17.34
C CYS A 43 2.83 -2.68 18.40
N VAL A 44 3.05 -1.41 18.13
CA VAL A 44 2.66 -0.28 19.00
C VAL A 44 1.48 0.52 18.45
N SER A 45 1.14 0.37 17.18
CA SER A 45 -0.06 0.93 16.54
C SER A 45 -0.55 -0.04 15.46
N ASN A 46 -1.86 -0.26 15.37
CA ASN A 46 -2.50 -1.07 14.34
C ASN A 46 -3.78 -0.37 13.89
N GLN A 47 -3.82 0.06 12.64
CA GLN A 47 -4.88 0.88 12.07
C GLN A 47 -5.35 0.30 10.74
N SER A 48 -6.65 0.39 10.48
CA SER A 48 -7.24 0.04 9.18
C SER A 48 -8.50 0.86 8.98
N TYR A 49 -8.58 1.60 7.88
CA TYR A 49 -9.70 2.47 7.58
C TYR A 49 -10.16 2.28 6.14
N ILE A 50 -11.46 2.05 5.96
CA ILE A 50 -12.12 2.19 4.67
C ILE A 50 -12.40 3.69 4.45
N ILE A 51 -12.13 4.17 3.24
CA ILE A 51 -12.30 5.57 2.85
C ILE A 51 -13.66 5.76 2.19
N HIS A 52 -14.38 6.80 2.63
CA HIS A 52 -15.65 7.19 2.01
C HIS A 52 -15.42 7.69 0.57
N PRO A 53 -16.03 7.09 -0.46
CA PRO A 53 -15.81 7.44 -1.85
C PRO A 53 -16.55 8.72 -2.23
N LYS A 54 -15.89 9.88 -2.06
CA LYS A 54 -16.43 11.20 -2.35
C LYS A 54 -16.21 11.58 -3.81
N GLY A 55 -17.28 11.62 -4.59
CA GLY A 55 -17.23 11.98 -6.00
C GLY A 55 -16.79 10.89 -6.97
N PHE A 56 -16.63 9.64 -6.52
CA PHE A 56 -16.29 8.50 -7.35
C PHE A 56 -16.99 7.21 -6.89
N THR A 57 -16.90 6.16 -7.70
CA THR A 57 -17.40 4.83 -7.38
C THR A 57 -16.27 3.82 -7.47
N ILE A 58 -16.38 2.73 -6.72
CA ILE A 58 -15.42 1.63 -6.77
C ILE A 58 -15.80 0.73 -7.96
N PRO A 59 -14.88 0.52 -8.93
CA PRO A 59 -15.12 -0.38 -10.05
C PRO A 59 -15.35 -1.81 -9.58
N TYR A 60 -16.25 -2.53 -10.25
CA TYR A 60 -16.60 -3.91 -9.91
C TYR A 60 -15.40 -4.86 -9.92
N ASP A 61 -14.44 -4.65 -10.86
CA ASP A 61 -13.25 -5.49 -10.91
C ASP A 61 -12.32 -5.27 -9.70
N SER A 62 -12.27 -4.05 -9.16
CA SER A 62 -11.55 -3.75 -7.91
C SER A 62 -12.27 -4.35 -6.71
N GLU A 63 -13.61 -4.19 -6.63
CA GLU A 63 -14.43 -4.80 -5.59
C GLU A 63 -14.24 -6.34 -5.51
N LYS A 64 -14.11 -7.03 -6.65
CA LYS A 64 -13.81 -8.47 -6.67
C LYS A 64 -12.49 -8.84 -6.03
N ILE A 65 -11.50 -7.96 -6.07
CA ILE A 65 -10.16 -8.20 -5.54
C ILE A 65 -10.15 -8.00 -4.03
N HIS A 66 -10.63 -6.86 -3.55
CA HIS A 66 -10.53 -6.47 -2.13
C HIS A 66 -11.83 -6.60 -1.34
N GLY A 67 -12.95 -6.93 -1.98
CA GLY A 67 -14.24 -7.18 -1.30
C GLY A 67 -15.00 -5.93 -0.83
N ILE A 68 -14.50 -4.72 -1.11
CA ILE A 68 -15.09 -3.47 -0.62
C ILE A 68 -15.97 -2.87 -1.72
N SER A 69 -17.30 -2.93 -1.56
CA SER A 69 -18.23 -2.31 -2.48
C SER A 69 -18.38 -0.81 -2.25
N THR A 70 -18.86 -0.08 -3.27
CA THR A 70 -19.19 1.34 -3.12
C THR A 70 -20.22 1.56 -2.02
N GLN A 71 -21.22 0.66 -1.88
CA GLN A 71 -22.24 0.77 -0.83
C GLN A 71 -21.64 0.58 0.56
N LEU A 72 -20.76 -0.41 0.72
CA LEU A 72 -20.05 -0.65 1.99
C LEU A 72 -19.21 0.56 2.36
N ALA A 73 -18.38 1.04 1.43
CA ALA A 73 -17.50 2.20 1.66
C ALA A 73 -18.28 3.49 1.98
N LYS A 74 -19.45 3.69 1.36
CA LYS A 74 -20.36 4.81 1.73
C LYS A 74 -20.97 4.67 3.10
N LYS A 75 -21.22 3.44 3.57
CA LYS A 75 -21.86 3.16 4.86
C LYS A 75 -20.90 3.30 6.05
N ILE A 76 -19.70 2.80 5.93
CA ILE A 76 -18.74 2.70 7.05
C ILE A 76 -17.43 3.45 6.84
N GLY A 77 -17.20 3.96 5.63
CA GLY A 77 -15.98 4.68 5.29
C GLY A 77 -15.90 6.02 6.01
N VAL A 78 -14.67 6.43 6.32
CA VAL A 78 -14.34 7.72 6.91
C VAL A 78 -13.75 8.66 5.86
N GLU A 79 -13.70 9.96 6.15
CA GLU A 79 -13.10 10.94 5.25
C GLU A 79 -11.61 10.66 5.05
N VAL A 80 -11.12 10.80 3.83
CA VAL A 80 -9.73 10.52 3.47
C VAL A 80 -8.77 11.44 4.23
N GLU A 81 -9.15 12.69 4.49
CA GLU A 81 -8.39 13.66 5.26
C GLU A 81 -8.08 13.14 6.67
N PHE A 82 -9.06 12.53 7.33
CA PHE A 82 -8.89 11.92 8.65
C PHE A 82 -7.88 10.76 8.60
N VAL A 83 -7.97 9.90 7.58
CA VAL A 83 -7.06 8.75 7.44
C VAL A 83 -5.62 9.23 7.22
N LEU A 84 -5.44 10.21 6.33
CA LEU A 84 -4.13 10.76 6.01
C LEU A 84 -3.49 11.49 7.20
N GLU A 85 -4.29 12.18 8.03
CA GLU A 85 -3.80 12.81 9.26
C GLU A 85 -3.31 11.75 10.26
N LYS A 86 -4.10 10.69 10.49
CA LYS A 86 -3.71 9.57 11.36
C LYS A 86 -2.45 8.85 10.88
N PHE A 87 -2.36 8.61 9.57
CA PHE A 87 -1.18 8.01 8.97
C PHE A 87 0.06 8.90 9.16
N LYS A 88 -0.07 10.21 8.94
CA LYS A 88 1.01 11.20 9.10
C LYS A 88 1.51 11.27 10.54
N ASP A 89 0.61 11.17 11.53
CA ASP A 89 0.97 11.13 12.95
C ASP A 89 1.87 9.93 13.27
N ASP A 90 1.54 8.74 12.76
CA ASP A 90 2.33 7.53 12.96
C ASP A 90 3.60 7.52 12.10
N LEU A 91 3.53 8.09 10.89
CA LEU A 91 4.70 8.29 10.02
C LEU A 91 5.76 9.15 10.72
N SER A 92 5.35 10.23 11.40
CA SER A 92 6.27 11.16 12.10
C SER A 92 7.09 10.51 13.20
N LYS A 93 6.62 9.38 13.77
CA LYS A 93 7.29 8.58 14.81
C LYS A 93 8.16 7.48 14.21
N SER A 94 8.07 7.24 12.90
CA SER A 94 8.71 6.13 12.22
C SER A 94 10.04 6.56 11.58
N LYS A 95 10.96 5.62 11.44
CA LYS A 95 12.26 5.83 10.75
C LYS A 95 12.23 5.30 9.31
N PHE A 96 11.38 4.31 9.07
CA PHE A 96 11.24 3.62 7.78
C PHE A 96 9.78 3.35 7.48
N ILE A 97 9.41 3.43 6.21
CA ILE A 97 8.20 2.84 5.68
C ILE A 97 8.53 1.50 5.03
N CYS A 98 7.64 0.52 5.22
CA CYS A 98 7.84 -0.85 4.76
C CYS A 98 6.60 -1.35 4.02
N GLY A 99 6.80 -2.20 3.02
CA GLY A 99 5.71 -2.85 2.30
C GLY A 99 6.19 -3.91 1.33
N HIS A 100 5.27 -4.52 0.62
CA HIS A 100 5.55 -5.46 -0.45
C HIS A 100 5.10 -4.89 -1.78
N ASN A 101 6.03 -4.58 -2.69
CA ASN A 101 5.81 -3.74 -3.87
C ASN A 101 5.42 -2.29 -3.48
N LEU A 102 6.08 -1.79 -2.44
CA LEU A 102 5.81 -0.52 -1.75
C LEU A 102 5.68 0.69 -2.69
N ASN A 103 6.36 0.67 -3.84
CA ASN A 103 6.31 1.76 -4.82
C ASN A 103 4.89 2.09 -5.29
N PHE A 104 3.97 1.11 -5.33
CA PHE A 104 2.58 1.35 -5.67
C PHE A 104 1.87 2.10 -4.54
N ASP A 105 1.89 1.57 -3.34
CA ASP A 105 1.17 2.10 -2.18
C ASP A 105 1.65 3.49 -1.80
N GLU A 106 2.95 3.72 -1.86
CA GLU A 106 3.55 5.04 -1.66
C GLU A 106 3.03 6.07 -2.66
N LYS A 107 2.91 5.69 -3.92
CA LYS A 107 2.40 6.61 -4.96
C LYS A 107 0.91 6.88 -4.80
N ILE A 108 0.13 5.89 -4.39
CA ILE A 108 -1.28 6.05 -4.07
C ILE A 108 -1.47 7.06 -2.95
N LEU A 109 -0.84 6.84 -1.79
CA LEU A 109 -0.93 7.77 -0.67
C LEU A 109 -0.33 9.13 -0.99
N GLY A 110 0.81 9.17 -1.68
CA GLY A 110 1.43 10.41 -2.13
C GLY A 110 0.49 11.24 -3.03
N SER A 111 -0.24 10.59 -3.95
CA SER A 111 -1.24 11.25 -4.78
C SER A 111 -2.43 11.75 -3.97
N GLU A 112 -2.93 10.99 -2.99
CA GLU A 112 -4.02 11.45 -2.11
C GLU A 112 -3.59 12.64 -1.25
N TYR A 113 -2.37 12.63 -0.69
CA TYR A 113 -1.83 13.79 0.03
C TYR A 113 -1.72 15.04 -0.86
N LEU A 114 -1.24 14.88 -2.10
CA LEU A 114 -1.14 16.02 -3.04
C LEU A 114 -2.50 16.56 -3.45
N ARG A 115 -3.55 15.73 -3.54
CA ARG A 115 -4.93 16.16 -3.81
C ARG A 115 -5.49 17.06 -2.72
N ILE A 116 -5.10 16.85 -1.47
CA ILE A 116 -5.68 17.50 -0.30
C ILE A 116 -4.81 18.67 0.17
N ASP A 117 -3.52 18.43 0.34
CA ASP A 117 -2.60 19.30 1.08
C ASP A 117 -1.51 19.90 0.17
N GLY A 118 -1.42 19.43 -1.08
CA GLY A 118 -0.36 19.83 -2.01
C GLY A 118 1.05 19.43 -1.58
N LYS A 119 1.19 18.60 -0.54
CA LYS A 119 2.47 18.13 0.02
C LYS A 119 2.43 16.62 0.21
N ASN A 120 3.48 15.93 -0.19
CA ASN A 120 3.63 14.50 0.00
C ASN A 120 4.64 14.21 1.13
N PRO A 121 4.20 13.79 2.33
CA PRO A 121 5.10 13.49 3.45
C PRO A 121 5.92 12.20 3.26
N LEU A 122 5.55 11.36 2.29
CA LEU A 122 6.28 10.13 1.95
C LEU A 122 7.46 10.39 1.00
N GLN A 123 7.49 11.57 0.37
CA GLN A 123 8.59 11.94 -0.52
C GLN A 123 9.92 11.85 0.24
N ASP A 124 10.89 11.14 -0.34
CA ASP A 124 12.23 10.94 0.21
C ASP A 124 12.26 10.23 1.59
N PHE A 125 11.14 9.66 2.05
CA PHE A 125 11.13 8.88 3.29
C PHE A 125 11.92 7.58 3.11
N PRO A 126 12.74 7.15 4.09
CA PRO A 126 13.49 5.90 4.01
C PRO A 126 12.57 4.68 3.87
N LYS A 127 12.89 3.75 2.94
CA LYS A 127 12.01 2.68 2.50
C LYS A 127 12.63 1.31 2.66
N ILE A 128 11.80 0.32 2.98
CA ILE A 128 12.12 -1.10 2.92
C ILE A 128 11.03 -1.79 2.09
N ASP A 129 11.38 -2.21 0.88
CA ASP A 129 10.50 -2.98 0.02
C ASP A 129 10.91 -4.45 0.07
N THR A 130 9.95 -5.33 0.31
CA THR A 130 10.20 -6.78 0.34
C THR A 130 9.96 -7.47 -1.00
N CYS A 131 9.56 -6.71 -2.06
CA CYS A 131 9.39 -7.21 -3.43
C CYS A 131 10.55 -6.74 -4.31
N THR A 132 11.74 -7.31 -4.13
CA THR A 132 12.99 -6.87 -4.79
C THR A 132 13.65 -8.00 -5.58
N GLU A 133 14.66 -7.66 -6.38
CA GLU A 133 15.48 -8.65 -7.10
C GLU A 133 16.27 -9.54 -6.12
N GLU A 134 16.64 -9.03 -4.93
CA GLU A 134 17.28 -9.81 -3.88
C GLU A 134 16.34 -10.87 -3.33
N THR A 135 15.09 -10.52 -3.03
CA THR A 135 14.09 -11.50 -2.57
C THR A 135 13.70 -12.48 -3.66
N ALA A 136 13.72 -12.06 -4.94
CA ALA A 136 13.53 -12.96 -6.08
C ALA A 136 14.65 -14.02 -6.16
N GLN A 137 15.92 -13.63 -5.89
CA GLN A 137 17.04 -14.56 -5.83
C GLN A 137 16.94 -15.53 -4.64
N ILE A 138 16.46 -15.06 -3.50
CA ILE A 138 16.23 -15.91 -2.31
C ILE A 138 15.17 -16.97 -2.60
N CYS A 139 14.02 -16.56 -3.14
CA CYS A 139 12.91 -17.46 -3.45
C CYS A 139 13.16 -18.39 -4.63
N MET A 140 14.07 -18.03 -5.56
CA MET A 140 14.44 -18.80 -6.77
C MET A 140 13.25 -19.26 -7.62
N LEU A 141 12.14 -18.52 -7.63
CA LEU A 141 10.96 -18.84 -8.39
C LEU A 141 11.22 -18.60 -9.88
N LYS A 142 10.83 -19.57 -10.72
CA LYS A 142 11.10 -19.54 -12.16
C LYS A 142 10.58 -18.26 -12.79
N GLY A 143 11.47 -17.46 -13.37
CA GLY A 143 11.17 -16.25 -14.08
C GLY A 143 10.57 -16.51 -15.46
N GLY A 144 9.92 -15.48 -16.01
CA GLY A 144 9.45 -15.43 -17.39
C GLY A 144 9.94 -14.18 -18.10
N ARG A 145 9.71 -14.09 -19.44
CA ARG A 145 10.06 -12.91 -20.25
C ARG A 145 11.53 -12.47 -20.13
N GLY A 146 12.46 -13.42 -20.08
CA GLY A 146 13.90 -13.16 -20.05
C GLY A 146 14.49 -12.89 -18.67
N ARG A 147 13.71 -12.91 -17.60
CA ARG A 147 14.23 -12.85 -16.23
C ARG A 147 14.60 -14.23 -15.72
N ARG A 148 15.71 -14.33 -14.99
CA ARG A 148 16.13 -15.59 -14.35
C ARG A 148 15.14 -16.01 -13.26
N PHE A 149 14.72 -15.07 -12.43
CA PHE A 149 13.73 -15.27 -11.37
C PHE A 149 12.59 -14.26 -11.51
N LYS A 150 11.40 -14.61 -11.04
CA LYS A 150 10.28 -13.67 -10.89
C LYS A 150 10.34 -13.01 -9.51
N LEU A 151 9.83 -11.80 -9.41
CA LEU A 151 9.57 -11.18 -8.12
C LEU A 151 8.52 -12.03 -7.37
N PRO A 152 8.77 -12.36 -6.08
CA PRO A 152 7.81 -13.15 -5.30
C PRO A 152 6.55 -12.32 -5.00
N THR A 153 5.42 -12.99 -4.86
CA THR A 153 4.28 -12.43 -4.14
C THR A 153 4.57 -12.49 -2.65
N LEU A 154 3.84 -11.71 -1.84
CA LEU A 154 3.99 -11.72 -0.38
C LEU A 154 3.81 -13.13 0.19
N ILE A 155 2.81 -13.88 -0.30
CA ILE A 155 2.55 -15.27 0.10
C ILE A 155 3.74 -16.18 -0.22
N GLU A 156 4.33 -16.06 -1.40
CA GLU A 156 5.47 -16.87 -1.80
C GLU A 156 6.71 -16.56 -0.96
N LEU A 157 6.97 -15.26 -0.72
CA LEU A 157 8.07 -14.83 0.13
C LEU A 157 7.88 -15.32 1.57
N TYR A 158 6.69 -15.13 2.14
CA TYR A 158 6.36 -15.60 3.49
C TYR A 158 6.55 -17.11 3.62
N SER A 159 5.97 -17.89 2.69
CA SER A 159 6.07 -19.33 2.70
C SER A 159 7.51 -19.83 2.58
N HIS A 160 8.33 -19.11 1.79
CA HIS A 160 9.75 -19.43 1.66
C HIS A 160 10.54 -19.16 2.94
N LEU A 161 10.31 -17.99 3.57
CA LEU A 161 11.08 -17.56 4.75
C LEU A 161 10.70 -18.36 6.02
N PHE A 162 9.43 -18.67 6.19
CA PHE A 162 8.91 -19.26 7.42
C PHE A 162 8.54 -20.76 7.29
N ASN A 163 8.61 -21.31 6.07
CA ASN A 163 8.18 -22.67 5.76
C ASN A 163 6.75 -22.97 6.25
N GLN A 164 5.87 -21.98 6.15
CA GLN A 164 4.49 -22.02 6.62
C GLN A 164 3.56 -21.52 5.53
N LYS A 165 2.30 -21.96 5.52
CA LYS A 165 1.26 -21.35 4.69
C LYS A 165 0.88 -20.01 5.29
N PHE A 166 0.72 -19.02 4.43
CA PHE A 166 0.15 -17.73 4.80
C PHE A 166 -1.36 -17.93 5.05
N GLU A 167 -1.81 -17.62 6.25
CA GLU A 167 -3.25 -17.56 6.57
C GLU A 167 -3.69 -16.09 6.40
N SER A 168 -4.55 -15.86 5.40
CA SER A 168 -5.11 -14.53 5.10
C SER A 168 -6.40 -14.28 5.88
#